data_a2fb595a13a7f724dd5ed2804dedfd7f
#
_entry.id   a2fb595a13a7f724dd5ed2804dedfd7f
#
_cell.length_a   1.000
_cell.length_b   1.000
_cell.length_c   1.000
_cell.angle_alpha   90.00
_cell.angle_beta   90.00
_cell.angle_gamma   90.00
#
_symmetry.space_group_name_H-M   'P 1'
#
loop_
_entity.id
_entity.type
_entity.pdbx_description
1 polymer ?
#
loop_
_entity_poly.entity_id
_entity_poly.type
_entity_poly.pdbx_seq_one_letter_code
_entity_poly.pdbx_strand_id
1 'polypeptide(L)'
;MEQLEELYQQYLTDLQKKNFIERYVGKESRFNASSAGRCHKIHWWKYRETEQGDNDFKSMLRMRLGDLVHEDMQNAILRYSKVPVLTEYETEIKRLNVGGYADIVILDGKEVEIYDIKTIAAYSYKRKFGRKENREPDPMDNYEYQLGTLGLGFQEQGFKIRKLGLIYYKKDDSTLKHINVPLKYIKLAEEYWTDILKLAKKDDEPEADGYPMPVRSWECGYCPYSHVCDTPFKKEK
;
A
#
# COMPACT_ATOMS: atom_id res chain seq x y z
N MET A 1 15.74 22.74 -20.87
CA MET A 1 15.18 22.11 -19.65
C MET A 1 14.04 21.18 -19.98
N GLU A 2 13.09 21.57 -20.83
CA GLU A 2 11.96 20.71 -21.28
C GLU A 2 12.43 19.32 -21.76
N GLN A 3 13.46 19.26 -22.59
CA GLN A 3 13.97 17.97 -23.08
C GLN A 3 14.48 17.03 -21.97
N LEU A 4 15.05 17.56 -20.87
CA LEU A 4 15.50 16.73 -19.73
C LEU A 4 14.31 16.21 -18.91
N GLU A 5 13.27 17.00 -18.75
CA GLU A 5 12.05 16.57 -18.07
C GLU A 5 11.34 15.48 -18.88
N GLU A 6 11.24 15.63 -20.20
CA GLU A 6 10.67 14.62 -21.11
C GLU A 6 11.44 13.29 -21.03
N LEU A 7 12.78 13.34 -21.08
CA LEU A 7 13.61 12.13 -20.94
C LEU A 7 13.42 11.46 -19.59
N TYR A 8 13.30 12.22 -18.51
CA TYR A 8 13.09 11.66 -17.19
C TYR A 8 11.68 11.09 -17.04
N GLN A 9 10.67 11.74 -17.61
CA GLN A 9 9.31 11.22 -17.67
C GLN A 9 9.25 9.89 -18.42
N GLN A 10 9.91 9.81 -19.59
CA GLN A 10 10.00 8.57 -20.37
C GLN A 10 10.64 7.46 -19.54
N TYR A 11 11.76 7.71 -18.88
CA TYR A 11 12.42 6.74 -18.00
C TYR A 11 11.50 6.25 -16.90
N LEU A 12 10.75 7.14 -16.22
CA LEU A 12 9.82 6.76 -15.15
C LEU A 12 8.65 5.96 -15.68
N THR A 13 8.14 6.29 -16.87
CA THR A 13 7.09 5.53 -17.53
C THR A 13 7.53 4.09 -17.81
N ASP A 14 8.72 3.93 -18.39
CA ASP A 14 9.28 2.60 -18.70
C ASP A 14 9.55 1.78 -17.41
N LEU A 15 10.05 2.45 -16.36
CA LEU A 15 10.27 1.82 -15.06
C LEU A 15 8.95 1.35 -14.43
N GLN A 16 7.89 2.15 -14.49
CA GLN A 16 6.57 1.75 -13.98
C GLN A 16 5.99 0.57 -14.74
N LYS A 17 6.09 0.56 -16.08
CA LYS A 17 5.66 -0.57 -16.91
C LYS A 17 6.41 -1.85 -16.53
N LYS A 18 7.73 -1.77 -16.38
CA LYS A 18 8.56 -2.89 -15.94
C LYS A 18 8.11 -3.42 -14.58
N ASN A 19 8.00 -2.54 -13.59
CA ASN A 19 7.57 -2.90 -12.24
C ASN A 19 6.15 -3.50 -12.22
N PHE A 20 5.25 -3.00 -13.06
CA PHE A 20 3.90 -3.55 -13.19
C PHE A 20 3.93 -4.97 -13.73
N ILE A 21 4.71 -5.22 -14.77
CA ILE A 21 4.86 -6.56 -15.35
C ILE A 21 5.43 -7.53 -14.31
N GLU A 22 6.51 -7.16 -13.64
CA GLU A 22 7.16 -8.02 -12.66
C GLU A 22 6.27 -8.35 -11.45
N ARG A 23 5.46 -7.39 -10.99
CA ARG A 23 4.68 -7.54 -9.76
C ARG A 23 3.27 -8.06 -9.95
N TYR A 24 2.68 -7.90 -11.13
CA TYR A 24 1.24 -8.15 -11.30
C TYR A 24 0.87 -9.04 -12.47
N VAL A 25 1.67 -9.08 -13.53
CA VAL A 25 1.36 -9.92 -14.69
C VAL A 25 1.61 -11.38 -14.37
N GLY A 26 0.62 -12.23 -14.64
CA GLY A 26 0.67 -13.66 -14.33
C GLY A 26 0.40 -14.04 -12.89
N LYS A 27 0.03 -13.08 -12.02
CA LYS A 27 -0.40 -13.37 -10.64
C LYS A 27 -1.87 -13.78 -10.62
N GLU A 28 -2.18 -14.73 -9.71
CA GLU A 28 -3.56 -15.19 -9.52
C GLU A 28 -4.39 -14.17 -8.74
N SER A 29 -3.76 -13.45 -7.79
CA SER A 29 -4.45 -12.50 -6.93
C SER A 29 -4.85 -11.22 -7.65
N ARG A 30 -6.13 -10.86 -7.55
CA ARG A 30 -6.72 -9.63 -8.13
C ARG A 30 -6.50 -8.40 -7.26
N PHE A 31 -6.42 -8.57 -5.92
CA PHE A 31 -6.27 -7.48 -4.99
C PHE A 31 -4.84 -7.37 -4.48
N ASN A 32 -4.45 -6.16 -4.09
CA ASN A 32 -3.15 -5.88 -3.48
C ASN A 32 -3.33 -5.49 -2.02
N ALA A 33 -2.52 -6.00 -1.13
CA ALA A 33 -2.49 -5.65 0.29
C ALA A 33 -2.41 -4.12 0.50
N SER A 34 -1.65 -3.41 -0.32
CA SER A 34 -1.50 -1.94 -0.27
C SER A 34 -2.77 -1.17 -0.65
N SER A 35 -3.78 -1.83 -1.21
CA SER A 35 -5.07 -1.22 -1.50
C SER A 35 -6.12 -1.45 -0.41
N ALA A 36 -5.77 -2.08 0.70
CA ALA A 36 -6.66 -2.25 1.84
C ALA A 36 -7.21 -0.90 2.33
N GLY A 37 -8.49 -0.87 2.64
CA GLY A 37 -9.18 0.33 3.13
C GLY A 37 -9.43 1.42 2.09
N ARG A 38 -9.19 1.15 0.82
CA ARG A 38 -9.55 2.06 -0.27
C ARG A 38 -11.01 1.95 -0.67
N CYS A 39 -11.48 2.91 -1.48
CA CYS A 39 -12.82 2.93 -2.05
C CYS A 39 -13.23 1.57 -2.62
N HIS A 40 -14.46 1.12 -2.31
CA HIS A 40 -15.00 -0.16 -2.75
C HIS A 40 -15.07 -0.29 -4.27
N LYS A 41 -15.35 0.80 -4.99
CA LYS A 41 -15.35 0.82 -6.46
C LYS A 41 -14.00 0.44 -7.05
N ILE A 42 -12.88 0.83 -6.40
CA ILE A 42 -11.52 0.46 -6.85
C ILE A 42 -11.38 -1.07 -6.88
N HIS A 43 -11.84 -1.75 -5.84
CA HIS A 43 -11.76 -3.21 -5.76
C HIS A 43 -12.71 -3.88 -6.76
N TRP A 44 -13.88 -3.32 -6.97
CA TRP A 44 -14.87 -3.83 -7.91
C TRP A 44 -14.36 -3.74 -9.35
N TRP A 45 -13.81 -2.60 -9.79
CA TRP A 45 -13.20 -2.45 -11.11
C TRP A 45 -11.94 -3.32 -11.27
N LYS A 46 -11.11 -3.38 -10.23
CA LYS A 46 -9.90 -4.21 -10.25
C LYS A 46 -10.22 -5.69 -10.42
N TYR A 47 -11.27 -6.18 -9.76
CA TYR A 47 -11.74 -7.56 -9.91
C TYR A 47 -12.19 -7.86 -11.33
N ARG A 48 -12.70 -6.87 -12.06
CA ARG A 48 -13.13 -6.94 -13.46
C ARG A 48 -12.03 -6.63 -14.47
N GLU A 49 -10.80 -6.46 -14.02
CA GLU A 49 -9.67 -6.12 -14.88
C GLU A 49 -9.88 -4.83 -15.70
N THR A 50 -10.69 -3.91 -15.18
CA THR A 50 -10.88 -2.60 -15.79
C THR A 50 -9.53 -1.90 -15.95
N GLU A 51 -9.29 -1.32 -17.11
CA GLU A 51 -8.05 -0.62 -17.41
C GLU A 51 -7.85 0.57 -16.48
N GLN A 52 -6.64 0.72 -15.96
CA GLN A 52 -6.27 1.84 -15.11
C GLN A 52 -5.80 3.02 -15.95
N GLY A 53 -6.15 4.22 -15.54
CA GLY A 53 -5.61 5.43 -16.15
C GLY A 53 -4.13 5.64 -15.80
N ASP A 54 -3.45 6.40 -16.65
CA ASP A 54 -2.04 6.73 -16.48
C ASP A 54 -1.80 7.63 -15.27
N ASN A 55 -0.65 7.45 -14.63
CA ASN A 55 -0.18 8.34 -13.58
C ASN A 55 0.37 9.64 -14.21
N ASP A 56 0.03 10.79 -13.62
CA ASP A 56 0.69 12.05 -13.97
C ASP A 56 2.18 12.06 -13.55
N PHE A 57 2.99 12.88 -14.22
CA PHE A 57 4.42 12.95 -13.97
C PHE A 57 4.78 13.26 -12.52
N LYS A 58 4.04 14.14 -11.86
CA LYS A 58 4.26 14.51 -10.46
C LYS A 58 3.99 13.33 -9.51
N SER A 59 2.99 12.50 -9.83
CA SER A 59 2.72 11.26 -9.09
C SER A 59 3.83 10.24 -9.30
N MET A 60 4.35 10.10 -10.52
CA MET A 60 5.50 9.24 -10.80
C MET A 60 6.74 9.65 -10.02
N LEU A 61 7.06 10.94 -9.94
CA LEU A 61 8.18 11.47 -9.13
C LEU A 61 8.02 11.13 -7.63
N ARG A 62 6.80 11.26 -7.10
CA ARG A 62 6.53 10.94 -5.67
C ARG A 62 6.68 9.46 -5.38
N MET A 63 6.22 8.59 -6.28
CA MET A 63 6.39 7.15 -6.17
C MET A 63 7.88 6.79 -6.22
N ARG A 64 8.62 7.32 -7.22
CA ARG A 64 10.05 7.05 -7.35
C ARG A 64 10.85 7.44 -6.12
N LEU A 65 10.54 8.57 -5.49
CA LEU A 65 11.17 8.94 -4.22
C LEU A 65 10.89 7.93 -3.10
N GLY A 66 9.68 7.37 -3.07
CA GLY A 66 9.34 6.28 -2.16
C GLY A 66 10.22 5.05 -2.42
N ASP A 67 10.27 4.59 -3.67
CA ASP A 67 11.04 3.41 -4.08
C ASP A 67 12.52 3.52 -3.71
N LEU A 68 13.13 4.70 -3.94
CA LEU A 68 14.54 4.95 -3.59
C LEU A 68 14.81 4.84 -2.07
N VAL A 69 13.89 5.34 -1.24
CA VAL A 69 14.00 5.21 0.22
C VAL A 69 13.86 3.76 0.65
N HIS A 70 12.92 3.00 0.07
CA HIS A 70 12.75 1.57 0.34
C HIS A 70 14.02 0.80 -0.03
N GLU A 71 14.52 0.99 -1.25
CA GLU A 71 15.71 0.31 -1.75
C GLU A 71 16.95 0.58 -0.85
N ASP A 72 17.18 1.83 -0.47
CA ASP A 72 18.30 2.19 0.39
C ASP A 72 18.21 1.56 1.77
N MET A 73 17.04 1.65 2.42
CA MET A 73 16.82 1.06 3.74
C MET A 73 16.90 -0.47 3.72
N GLN A 74 16.33 -1.10 2.71
CA GLN A 74 16.38 -2.55 2.53
C GLN A 74 17.82 -3.04 2.32
N ASN A 75 18.60 -2.35 1.46
CA ASN A 75 20.01 -2.65 1.23
C ASN A 75 20.84 -2.51 2.51
N ALA A 76 20.59 -1.47 3.30
CA ALA A 76 21.27 -1.28 4.57
C ALA A 76 20.98 -2.43 5.56
N ILE A 77 19.72 -2.85 5.67
CA ILE A 77 19.29 -3.94 6.55
C ILE A 77 19.87 -5.27 6.08
N LEU A 78 19.79 -5.59 4.81
CA LEU A 78 20.37 -6.82 4.24
C LEU A 78 21.87 -6.91 4.50
N ARG A 79 22.57 -5.77 4.41
CA ARG A 79 24.02 -5.73 4.57
C ARG A 79 24.50 -5.86 6.02
N TYR A 80 23.76 -5.30 6.97
CA TYR A 80 24.23 -5.15 8.35
C TYR A 80 23.44 -5.93 9.39
N SER A 81 22.34 -6.57 9.01
CA SER A 81 21.57 -7.42 9.91
C SER A 81 22.42 -8.61 10.37
N LYS A 82 22.32 -8.92 11.67
CA LYS A 82 22.94 -10.11 12.28
C LYS A 82 21.96 -11.29 12.36
N VAL A 83 20.74 -11.10 11.93
CA VAL A 83 19.69 -12.11 11.90
C VAL A 83 19.18 -12.28 10.47
N PRO A 84 18.61 -13.43 10.11
CA PRO A 84 18.06 -13.64 8.75
C PRO A 84 16.97 -12.61 8.45
N VAL A 85 17.09 -11.95 7.30
CA VAL A 85 16.13 -10.96 6.80
C VAL A 85 15.78 -11.27 5.36
N LEU A 86 14.50 -11.09 5.02
CA LEU A 86 14.01 -11.06 3.65
C LEU A 86 13.49 -9.65 3.33
N THR A 87 13.62 -9.24 2.08
CA THR A 87 13.05 -7.98 1.58
C THR A 87 12.19 -8.27 0.36
N GLU A 88 11.18 -7.45 0.13
CA GLU A 88 10.22 -7.62 -0.99
C GLU A 88 9.67 -9.06 -1.06
N TYR A 89 9.37 -9.64 0.12
CA TYR A 89 8.90 -11.02 0.18
C TYR A 89 7.42 -11.10 -0.20
N GLU A 90 7.14 -11.86 -1.24
CA GLU A 90 5.79 -12.04 -1.76
C GLU A 90 4.95 -12.95 -0.86
N THR A 91 3.74 -12.51 -0.53
CA THR A 91 2.71 -13.33 0.10
C THR A 91 1.44 -13.32 -0.73
N GLU A 92 0.71 -14.42 -0.73
CA GLU A 92 -0.57 -14.55 -1.40
C GLU A 92 -1.56 -15.30 -0.53
N ILE A 93 -2.80 -14.81 -0.48
CA ILE A 93 -3.92 -15.42 0.21
C ILE A 93 -4.97 -15.78 -0.84
N LYS A 94 -4.80 -16.97 -1.45
CA LYS A 94 -5.60 -17.41 -2.61
C LYS A 94 -7.10 -17.39 -2.32
N ARG A 95 -7.55 -17.84 -1.14
CA ARG A 95 -8.97 -17.85 -0.76
C ARG A 95 -9.61 -16.47 -0.70
N LEU A 96 -8.81 -15.41 -0.50
CA LEU A 96 -9.26 -14.01 -0.45
C LEU A 96 -8.90 -13.23 -1.71
N ASN A 97 -8.21 -13.87 -2.66
CA ASN A 97 -7.80 -13.26 -3.92
C ASN A 97 -6.95 -12.00 -3.73
N VAL A 98 -6.10 -11.99 -2.69
CA VAL A 98 -5.23 -10.88 -2.34
C VAL A 98 -3.79 -11.31 -2.15
N GLY A 99 -2.86 -10.51 -2.65
CA GLY A 99 -1.42 -10.70 -2.49
C GLY A 99 -0.71 -9.38 -2.17
N GLY A 100 0.56 -9.48 -1.84
CA GLY A 100 1.38 -8.30 -1.58
C GLY A 100 2.82 -8.65 -1.26
N TYR A 101 3.63 -7.62 -1.13
CA TYR A 101 5.05 -7.72 -0.83
C TYR A 101 5.33 -7.11 0.54
N ALA A 102 6.05 -7.83 1.40
CA ALA A 102 6.52 -7.33 2.66
C ALA A 102 7.89 -6.66 2.47
N ASP A 103 8.00 -5.39 2.82
CA ASP A 103 9.24 -4.62 2.59
C ASP A 103 10.42 -5.22 3.35
N ILE A 104 10.21 -5.61 4.63
CA ILE A 104 11.23 -6.20 5.49
C ILE A 104 10.58 -7.28 6.35
N VAL A 105 11.20 -8.46 6.38
CA VAL A 105 10.80 -9.57 7.23
C VAL A 105 12.02 -10.08 8.00
N ILE A 106 11.96 -10.02 9.33
CA ILE A 106 12.98 -10.59 10.21
C ILE A 106 12.53 -11.99 10.61
N LEU A 107 13.40 -12.98 10.41
CA LEU A 107 13.11 -14.38 10.68
C LEU A 107 13.80 -14.85 11.98
N ASP A 108 13.03 -15.54 12.83
CA ASP A 108 13.51 -16.19 14.02
C ASP A 108 12.85 -17.59 14.13
N GLY A 109 13.44 -18.56 13.45
CA GLY A 109 12.85 -19.89 13.28
C GLY A 109 11.51 -19.84 12.54
N LYS A 110 10.42 -20.18 13.26
CA LYS A 110 9.05 -20.08 12.73
C LYS A 110 8.34 -18.78 13.14
N GLU A 111 9.01 -17.90 13.85
CA GLU A 111 8.47 -16.58 14.21
C GLU A 111 8.99 -15.52 13.25
N VAL A 112 8.13 -14.56 12.90
CA VAL A 112 8.49 -13.46 12.01
C VAL A 112 8.05 -12.11 12.56
N GLU A 113 8.87 -11.11 12.29
CA GLU A 113 8.49 -9.69 12.41
C GLU A 113 8.39 -9.10 11.00
N ILE A 114 7.31 -8.40 10.72
CA ILE A 114 7.04 -7.80 9.42
C ILE A 114 7.01 -6.29 9.54
N TYR A 115 7.76 -5.61 8.69
CA TYR A 115 7.83 -4.16 8.67
C TYR A 115 7.53 -3.64 7.26
N ASP A 116 6.83 -2.51 7.23
CA ASP A 116 6.50 -1.81 6.01
C ASP A 116 7.01 -0.37 6.11
N ILE A 117 7.68 0.11 5.08
CA ILE A 117 8.31 1.43 5.00
C ILE A 117 7.32 2.40 4.37
N LYS A 118 7.16 3.56 4.95
CA LYS A 118 6.29 4.62 4.43
C LYS A 118 7.00 5.96 4.37
N THR A 119 7.09 6.54 3.19
CA THR A 119 7.54 7.93 3.05
C THR A 119 6.38 8.89 3.32
N ILE A 120 6.63 9.94 4.11
CA ILE A 120 5.61 10.89 4.54
C ILE A 120 6.09 12.34 4.40
N ALA A 121 5.26 13.23 3.88
CA ALA A 121 5.56 14.66 3.80
C ALA A 121 5.37 15.35 5.16
N ALA A 122 6.06 16.46 5.41
CA ALA A 122 6.02 17.21 6.66
C ALA A 122 4.61 17.54 7.14
N TYR A 123 3.73 17.96 6.24
CA TYR A 123 2.33 18.26 6.58
C TYR A 123 1.61 17.04 7.17
N SER A 124 1.66 15.92 6.46
CA SER A 124 1.01 14.67 6.91
C SER A 124 1.68 14.11 8.16
N TYR A 125 3.01 14.25 8.28
CA TYR A 125 3.74 13.86 9.49
C TYR A 125 3.29 14.66 10.71
N LYS A 126 3.13 15.99 10.57
CA LYS A 126 2.63 16.86 11.64
C LYS A 126 1.20 16.50 12.07
N ARG A 127 0.33 16.16 11.12
CA ARG A 127 -1.04 15.71 11.39
C ARG A 127 -1.10 14.37 12.12
N LYS A 128 -0.20 13.45 11.77
CA LYS A 128 -0.16 12.11 12.36
C LYS A 128 0.60 12.08 13.70
N PHE A 129 1.73 12.76 13.80
CA PHE A 129 2.67 12.64 14.92
C PHE A 129 2.95 13.96 15.66
N GLY A 130 2.37 15.06 15.24
CA GLY A 130 2.55 16.37 15.85
C GLY A 130 1.96 16.48 17.27
N ARG A 131 1.93 17.69 17.81
CA ARG A 131 1.29 17.97 19.09
C ARG A 131 -0.21 17.70 19.03
N LYS A 132 -0.85 17.38 20.15
CA LYS A 132 -2.28 16.99 20.22
C LYS A 132 -3.22 17.94 19.49
N GLU A 133 -2.98 19.26 19.63
CA GLU A 133 -3.77 20.30 18.98
C GLU A 133 -3.66 20.33 17.44
N ASN A 134 -2.63 19.70 16.89
CA ASN A 134 -2.38 19.62 15.46
C ASN A 134 -2.70 18.24 14.85
N ARG A 135 -3.06 17.27 15.70
CA ARG A 135 -3.42 15.93 15.23
C ARG A 135 -4.87 15.95 14.77
N GLU A 136 -5.12 15.45 13.59
CA GLU A 136 -6.45 14.92 13.33
C GLU A 136 -6.67 13.66 14.15
N PRO A 137 -7.93 13.42 14.62
CA PRO A 137 -8.28 12.07 15.06
C PRO A 137 -7.87 11.14 13.91
N ASP A 138 -6.93 10.24 14.20
CA ASP A 138 -6.30 9.40 13.18
C ASP A 138 -7.40 8.56 12.52
N PRO A 139 -7.82 8.89 11.30
CA PRO A 139 -8.66 7.97 10.60
C PRO A 139 -7.82 6.73 10.43
N MET A 140 -8.40 5.59 10.74
CA MET A 140 -7.75 4.30 10.64
C MET A 140 -6.85 4.25 9.41
N ASP A 141 -5.62 3.89 9.66
CA ASP A 141 -4.62 3.92 8.63
C ASP A 141 -4.75 2.63 7.80
N ASN A 142 -4.95 2.78 6.51
CA ASN A 142 -4.96 1.64 5.60
C ASN A 142 -3.66 0.81 5.68
N TYR A 143 -2.57 1.39 6.15
CA TYR A 143 -1.29 0.70 6.35
C TYR A 143 -1.34 -0.37 7.43
N GLU A 144 -2.18 -0.21 8.46
CA GLU A 144 -2.40 -1.24 9.48
C GLU A 144 -3.11 -2.46 8.88
N TYR A 145 -4.08 -2.24 8.01
CA TYR A 145 -4.74 -3.30 7.25
C TYR A 145 -3.80 -3.95 6.23
N GLN A 146 -2.95 -3.17 5.57
CA GLN A 146 -1.90 -3.70 4.69
C GLN A 146 -1.00 -4.68 5.44
N LEU A 147 -0.44 -4.26 6.58
CA LEU A 147 0.39 -5.13 7.43
C LEU A 147 -0.38 -6.34 7.97
N GLY A 148 -1.63 -6.15 8.36
CA GLY A 148 -2.50 -7.24 8.78
C GLY A 148 -2.68 -8.28 7.67
N THR A 149 -2.85 -7.83 6.41
CA THR A 149 -2.95 -8.71 5.22
C THR A 149 -1.66 -9.49 5.01
N LEU A 150 -0.51 -8.83 5.07
CA LEU A 150 0.78 -9.50 4.95
C LEU A 150 0.97 -10.52 6.08
N GLY A 151 0.66 -10.13 7.31
CA GLY A 151 0.70 -11.04 8.47
C GLY A 151 -0.16 -12.28 8.29
N LEU A 152 -1.37 -12.13 7.73
CA LEU A 152 -2.25 -13.25 7.39
C LEU A 152 -1.61 -14.18 6.35
N GLY A 153 -0.99 -13.61 5.29
CA GLY A 153 -0.29 -14.40 4.27
C GLY A 153 0.86 -15.22 4.85
N PHE A 154 1.62 -14.67 5.80
CA PHE A 154 2.65 -15.43 6.52
C PHE A 154 2.06 -16.51 7.43
N GLN A 155 0.92 -16.25 8.09
CA GLN A 155 0.25 -17.28 8.90
C GLN A 155 -0.22 -18.47 8.06
N GLU A 156 -0.73 -18.23 6.85
CA GLU A 156 -1.11 -19.32 5.92
C GLU A 156 0.10 -20.15 5.46
N GLN A 157 1.30 -19.56 5.45
CA GLN A 157 2.56 -20.27 5.20
C GLN A 157 3.11 -21.00 6.44
N GLY A 158 2.42 -20.94 7.58
CA GLY A 158 2.79 -21.63 8.82
C GLY A 158 3.73 -20.85 9.74
N PHE A 159 3.94 -19.57 9.49
CA PHE A 159 4.71 -18.70 10.39
C PHE A 159 3.84 -18.12 11.52
N LYS A 160 4.46 -17.89 12.67
CA LYS A 160 3.85 -17.16 13.78
C LYS A 160 4.31 -15.71 13.74
N ILE A 161 3.36 -14.78 13.73
CA ILE A 161 3.66 -13.36 13.71
C ILE A 161 3.97 -12.88 15.12
N ARG A 162 5.21 -12.42 15.32
CA ARG A 162 5.67 -11.84 16.58
C ARG A 162 5.38 -10.35 16.64
N LYS A 163 5.55 -9.66 15.51
CA LYS A 163 5.42 -8.20 15.44
C LYS A 163 5.03 -7.73 14.05
N LEU A 164 4.20 -6.68 14.01
CA LEU A 164 3.95 -5.86 12.84
C LEU A 164 4.41 -4.42 13.13
N GLY A 165 5.09 -3.78 12.20
CA GLY A 165 5.62 -2.45 12.40
C GLY A 165 5.59 -1.59 11.14
N LEU A 166 5.40 -0.27 11.34
CA LEU A 166 5.54 0.74 10.29
C LEU A 166 6.77 1.58 10.56
N ILE A 167 7.56 1.82 9.52
CA ILE A 167 8.73 2.69 9.56
C ILE A 167 8.42 3.90 8.68
N TYR A 168 8.22 5.06 9.30
CA TYR A 168 7.98 6.31 8.58
C TYR A 168 9.28 7.05 8.33
N TYR A 169 9.54 7.37 7.07
CA TYR A 169 10.61 8.26 6.63
C TYR A 169 10.01 9.61 6.22
N LYS A 170 10.31 10.65 6.99
CA LYS A 170 9.85 12.00 6.68
C LYS A 170 10.73 12.61 5.59
N LYS A 171 10.13 12.94 4.45
CA LYS A 171 10.86 13.36 3.24
C LYS A 171 11.63 14.68 3.39
N ASP A 172 11.15 15.55 4.27
CA ASP A 172 11.63 16.94 4.37
C ASP A 172 12.92 17.08 5.19
N ASP A 173 13.13 16.24 6.19
CA ASP A 173 14.28 16.31 7.10
C ASP A 173 14.87 14.93 7.47
N SER A 174 14.45 13.88 6.74
CA SER A 174 14.92 12.51 6.93
C SER A 174 14.70 11.92 8.34
N THR A 175 13.73 12.46 9.09
CA THR A 175 13.37 11.90 10.41
C THR A 175 12.77 10.51 10.24
N LEU A 176 13.30 9.54 10.99
CA LEU A 176 12.74 8.19 11.09
C LEU A 176 11.83 8.07 12.29
N LYS A 177 10.69 7.41 12.13
CA LYS A 177 9.79 7.05 13.20
C LYS A 177 9.24 5.66 13.01
N HIS A 178 9.40 4.83 14.03
CA HIS A 178 8.84 3.48 14.07
C HIS A 178 7.59 3.45 14.96
N ILE A 179 6.57 2.72 14.52
CA ILE A 179 5.39 2.39 15.32
C ILE A 179 5.07 0.90 15.23
N ASN A 180 4.57 0.34 16.33
CA ASN A 180 4.06 -1.02 16.36
C ASN A 180 2.59 -1.03 15.92
N VAL A 181 2.23 -2.00 15.08
CA VAL A 181 0.85 -2.26 14.69
C VAL A 181 0.31 -3.44 15.49
N PRO A 182 -0.85 -3.31 16.15
CA PRO A 182 -1.43 -4.39 16.91
C PRO A 182 -1.75 -5.62 16.07
N LEU A 183 -1.44 -6.81 16.55
CA LEU A 183 -1.67 -8.09 15.84
C LEU A 183 -3.15 -8.35 15.54
N LYS A 184 -4.08 -7.69 16.21
CA LYS A 184 -5.52 -7.75 15.90
C LYS A 184 -5.85 -7.41 14.44
N TYR A 185 -4.98 -6.59 13.79
CA TYR A 185 -5.18 -6.20 12.39
C TYR A 185 -5.06 -7.38 11.42
N ILE A 186 -4.45 -8.50 11.81
CA ILE A 186 -4.44 -9.72 11.00
C ILE A 186 -5.87 -10.22 10.82
N LYS A 187 -6.63 -10.35 11.92
CA LYS A 187 -8.03 -10.76 11.87
C LYS A 187 -8.91 -9.73 11.19
N LEU A 188 -8.71 -8.45 11.48
CA LEU A 188 -9.47 -7.37 10.85
C LEU A 188 -9.23 -7.31 9.32
N ALA A 189 -8.01 -7.59 8.87
CA ALA A 189 -7.69 -7.68 7.44
C ALA A 189 -8.37 -8.89 6.78
N GLU A 190 -8.44 -10.02 7.45
CA GLU A 190 -9.16 -11.20 6.96
C GLU A 190 -10.65 -10.93 6.77
N GLU A 191 -11.29 -10.32 7.77
CA GLU A 191 -12.69 -9.89 7.71
C GLU A 191 -12.92 -8.91 6.57
N TYR A 192 -12.07 -7.88 6.47
CA TYR A 192 -12.11 -6.87 5.40
C TYR A 192 -12.04 -7.51 4.00
N TRP A 193 -11.03 -8.34 3.73
CA TRP A 193 -10.86 -8.94 2.41
C TRP A 193 -11.97 -9.95 2.08
N THR A 194 -12.53 -10.61 3.09
CA THR A 194 -13.70 -11.47 2.92
C THR A 194 -14.89 -10.68 2.40
N ASP A 195 -15.14 -9.51 2.96
CA ASP A 195 -16.25 -8.64 2.55
C ASP A 195 -15.99 -7.96 1.21
N ILE A 196 -14.75 -7.51 0.97
CA ILE A 196 -14.34 -6.98 -0.35
C ILE A 196 -14.53 -8.02 -1.46
N LEU A 197 -14.13 -9.27 -1.23
CA LEU A 197 -14.30 -10.32 -2.24
C LEU A 197 -15.79 -10.61 -2.53
N LYS A 198 -16.65 -10.62 -1.50
CA LYS A 198 -18.10 -10.74 -1.67
C LYS A 198 -18.68 -9.58 -2.48
N LEU A 199 -18.27 -8.35 -2.14
CA LEU A 199 -18.70 -7.14 -2.80
C LEU A 199 -18.25 -7.11 -4.26
N ALA A 200 -17.00 -7.44 -4.54
CA ALA A 200 -16.43 -7.42 -5.88
C ALA A 200 -17.08 -8.45 -6.84
N LYS A 201 -17.65 -9.53 -6.29
CA LYS A 201 -18.37 -10.55 -7.06
C LYS A 201 -19.80 -10.16 -7.43
N LYS A 202 -20.36 -9.09 -6.87
CA LYS A 202 -21.68 -8.61 -7.26
C LYS A 202 -21.64 -7.99 -8.65
N ASP A 203 -22.70 -8.14 -9.42
CA ASP A 203 -22.78 -7.57 -10.75
C ASP A 203 -22.96 -6.05 -10.71
N ASP A 204 -23.71 -5.55 -9.73
CA ASP A 204 -23.94 -4.12 -9.54
C ASP A 204 -22.70 -3.42 -8.99
N GLU A 205 -22.37 -2.27 -9.55
CA GLU A 205 -21.31 -1.40 -9.07
C GLU A 205 -21.64 -0.89 -7.67
N PRO A 206 -20.73 -1.01 -6.69
CA PRO A 206 -20.99 -0.57 -5.34
C PRO A 206 -20.97 0.96 -5.22
N GLU A 207 -21.51 1.47 -4.13
CA GLU A 207 -21.35 2.87 -3.77
C GLU A 207 -19.87 3.24 -3.58
N ALA A 208 -19.57 4.54 -3.80
CA ALA A 208 -18.25 5.09 -3.58
C ALA A 208 -17.98 5.24 -2.08
N ASP A 209 -17.88 4.14 -1.39
CA ASP A 209 -17.65 4.06 0.04
C ASP A 209 -16.39 3.24 0.35
N GLY A 210 -15.87 3.38 1.54
CA GLY A 210 -14.74 2.64 2.07
C GLY A 210 -15.01 2.22 3.51
N TYR A 211 -15.03 0.95 3.75
CA TYR A 211 -15.08 0.41 5.10
C TYR A 211 -13.74 -0.27 5.40
N PRO A 212 -13.17 -0.10 6.56
CA PRO A 212 -13.63 0.66 7.74
C PRO A 212 -13.35 2.17 7.67
N MET A 213 -12.81 2.68 6.57
CA MET A 213 -12.43 4.07 6.42
C MET A 213 -13.28 4.77 5.37
N PRO A 214 -13.89 5.92 5.70
CA PRO A 214 -14.65 6.68 4.71
C PRO A 214 -13.72 7.17 3.61
N VAL A 215 -14.20 7.10 2.37
CA VAL A 215 -13.51 7.69 1.20
C VAL A 215 -13.41 9.19 1.36
N ARG A 216 -12.23 9.73 1.15
CA ARG A 216 -12.00 11.18 1.19
C ARG A 216 -11.99 11.76 -0.22
N SER A 217 -12.57 12.95 -0.38
CA SER A 217 -12.66 13.61 -1.69
C SER A 217 -11.32 13.77 -2.41
N TRP A 218 -10.22 13.95 -1.69
CA TRP A 218 -8.88 14.06 -2.28
C TRP A 218 -8.37 12.74 -2.87
N GLU A 219 -8.85 11.59 -2.39
CA GLU A 219 -8.43 10.27 -2.90
C GLU A 219 -8.85 10.06 -4.36
N CYS A 220 -9.99 10.63 -4.75
CA CYS A 220 -10.46 10.58 -6.14
C CYS A 220 -9.50 11.26 -7.11
N GLY A 221 -8.74 12.28 -6.66
CA GLY A 221 -7.72 12.95 -7.47
C GLY A 221 -6.50 12.09 -7.81
N TYR A 222 -6.32 10.98 -7.09
CA TYR A 222 -5.23 10.01 -7.30
C TYR A 222 -5.76 8.60 -7.62
N CYS A 223 -7.05 8.50 -7.92
CA CYS A 223 -7.68 7.21 -8.20
C CYS A 223 -7.34 6.74 -9.61
N PRO A 224 -6.80 5.52 -9.80
CA PRO A 224 -6.49 5.01 -11.13
C PRO A 224 -7.73 4.76 -12.01
N TYR A 225 -8.91 4.80 -11.42
CA TYR A 225 -10.20 4.62 -12.10
C TYR A 225 -11.02 5.91 -12.20
N SER A 226 -10.39 7.09 -11.99
CA SER A 226 -11.09 8.38 -12.04
C SER A 226 -11.73 8.68 -13.39
N HIS A 227 -11.23 8.09 -14.48
CA HIS A 227 -11.72 8.26 -15.84
C HIS A 227 -13.04 7.52 -16.13
N VAL A 228 -13.35 6.46 -15.36
CA VAL A 228 -14.59 5.65 -15.51
C VAL A 228 -15.55 5.84 -14.32
N CYS A 229 -15.17 6.60 -13.31
CA CYS A 229 -15.94 6.75 -12.09
C CYS A 229 -16.88 7.96 -12.12
N ASP A 230 -18.17 7.76 -11.84
CA ASP A 230 -19.20 8.80 -11.73
C ASP A 230 -19.53 9.16 -10.27
N THR A 231 -18.53 9.25 -9.41
CA THR A 231 -18.79 9.57 -8.01
C THR A 231 -18.99 11.06 -7.78
N PRO A 232 -19.79 11.45 -6.73
CA PRO A 232 -19.96 12.84 -6.34
C PRO A 232 -18.68 13.49 -5.79
N PHE A 233 -17.63 12.71 -5.54
CA PHE A 233 -16.32 13.20 -5.07
C PHE A 233 -15.37 13.61 -6.21
N LYS A 234 -15.75 13.42 -7.47
CA LYS A 234 -15.03 14.03 -8.59
C LYS A 234 -15.07 15.53 -8.41
N LYS A 235 -13.91 16.17 -8.25
CA LYS A 235 -13.84 17.63 -8.38
C LYS A 235 -14.29 17.99 -9.79
N GLU A 236 -15.32 18.81 -9.89
CA GLU A 236 -15.57 19.56 -11.14
C GLU A 236 -14.25 20.25 -11.49
N LYS A 237 -13.79 20.05 -12.73
CA LYS A 237 -12.56 20.66 -13.22
C LYS A 237 -12.76 22.13 -13.49
#